data_871f8c2871d1afa7afd54b8fab6e4436
#
_entry.id   871f8c2871d1afa7afd54b8fab6e4436
#
_cell.length_a   1.000
_cell.length_b   1.000
_cell.length_c   1.000
_cell.angle_alpha   90.00
_cell.angle_beta   90.00
_cell.angle_gamma   90.00
#
_symmetry.space_group_name_H-M   'P 1'
#
loop_
_entity.id
_entity.type
_entity.pdbx_description
1 polymer ?
#
loop_
_entity_poly.entity_id
_entity_poly.type
_entity_poly.pdbx_seq_one_letter_code
_entity_poly.pdbx_strand_id
1 'polypeptide(L)'
;MHVKGLAKLAVLAALVIGGGIYAAVPVATFAESKTLALQIALDRRGFSCNTIDGQWGRRSQVALATYCAVNGYAVPPSPELARDILFPRERNLFRTETVTQREHDALVRIPATPEGKASLKAMGYETIMEMYAERGHLTEGALRRLNPGVAWPNPPVGTVVKIPDFINGQDAKSPKVSVMRVTLSRFEITAFDEMGRLVALFPCSIAADKAKLPPEGELQVTTLIPNPDYTYTPERVSRGGRIVRRIFPPGPNNPVGTSWMGLTLPGYGIHGTPKPERIGCAESHGCFRLANWNAVRLRKMCETGTSVVIEK
;
A
#
# COMPACT_ATOMS: atom_id res chain seq x y z
N MET A 1 -3.90 14.52 45.89
CA MET A 1 -5.00 14.33 44.91
C MET A 1 -4.61 13.20 43.96
N HIS A 2 -5.37 12.10 44.03
CA HIS A 2 -5.06 10.84 43.35
C HIS A 2 -5.55 10.86 41.90
N VAL A 3 -4.68 10.62 40.96
CA VAL A 3 -5.05 10.30 39.57
C VAL A 3 -5.10 8.77 39.47
N LYS A 4 -6.32 8.24 39.36
CA LYS A 4 -6.57 6.80 39.17
C LYS A 4 -6.21 6.41 37.73
N GLY A 5 -5.29 5.44 37.59
CA GLY A 5 -4.96 4.82 36.32
C GLY A 5 -6.14 3.99 35.80
N LEU A 6 -6.45 4.12 34.51
CA LEU A 6 -7.38 3.25 33.80
C LEU A 6 -6.79 1.85 33.68
N ALA A 7 -7.42 0.91 34.35
CA ALA A 7 -7.08 -0.53 34.24
C ALA A 7 -7.48 -1.05 32.87
N LYS A 8 -6.52 -1.70 32.19
CA LYS A 8 -6.76 -2.49 30.98
C LYS A 8 -7.68 -3.66 31.33
N LEU A 9 -8.88 -3.72 30.75
CA LEU A 9 -9.76 -4.86 30.85
C LEU A 9 -9.20 -5.99 29.97
N ALA A 10 -8.47 -6.94 30.60
CA ALA A 10 -8.11 -8.21 29.97
C ALA A 10 -9.34 -9.13 30.10
N VAL A 11 -9.90 -9.56 28.98
CA VAL A 11 -10.96 -10.59 28.98
C VAL A 11 -10.31 -11.93 29.34
N LEU A 12 -10.50 -12.37 30.57
CA LEU A 12 -10.11 -13.71 31.04
C LEU A 12 -11.22 -14.70 30.67
N ALA A 13 -10.94 -15.63 29.75
CA ALA A 13 -11.75 -16.81 29.54
C ALA A 13 -11.17 -17.93 30.43
N ALA A 14 -11.87 -18.33 31.49
CA ALA A 14 -11.48 -19.42 32.33
C ALA A 14 -12.16 -20.73 31.87
N LEU A 15 -11.38 -21.74 31.49
CA LEU A 15 -11.84 -23.10 31.25
C LEU A 15 -11.53 -23.94 32.52
N VAL A 16 -12.56 -24.39 33.20
CA VAL A 16 -12.42 -25.27 34.37
C VAL A 16 -12.54 -26.73 33.92
N ILE A 17 -11.43 -27.45 33.84
CA ILE A 17 -11.43 -28.91 33.70
C ILE A 17 -10.51 -29.48 34.81
N GLY A 18 -11.13 -30.13 35.78
CA GLY A 18 -10.44 -30.99 36.76
C GLY A 18 -9.44 -30.29 37.69
N GLY A 19 -9.92 -29.57 38.70
CA GLY A 19 -9.19 -29.28 39.97
C GLY A 19 -7.95 -28.40 39.93
N GLY A 20 -7.52 -27.87 38.78
CA GLY A 20 -6.38 -26.95 38.65
C GLY A 20 -6.82 -25.64 37.98
N ILE A 21 -6.52 -24.49 38.62
CA ILE A 21 -6.69 -23.19 38.01
C ILE A 21 -5.51 -23.01 37.04
N TYR A 22 -5.76 -23.27 35.74
CA TYR A 22 -4.80 -22.88 34.71
C TYR A 22 -5.05 -21.38 34.41
N ALA A 23 -4.06 -20.54 34.70
CA ALA A 23 -4.06 -19.17 34.26
C ALA A 23 -4.15 -19.16 32.74
N ALA A 24 -5.23 -18.55 32.17
CA ALA A 24 -5.37 -18.41 30.74
C ALA A 24 -4.21 -17.53 30.21
N VAL A 25 -3.40 -18.10 29.33
CA VAL A 25 -2.38 -17.32 28.59
C VAL A 25 -3.12 -16.24 27.83
N PRO A 26 -2.82 -14.95 28.04
CA PRO A 26 -3.50 -13.87 27.31
C PRO A 26 -3.28 -14.06 25.81
N VAL A 27 -4.37 -14.11 25.04
CA VAL A 27 -4.30 -14.13 23.58
C VAL A 27 -3.66 -12.80 23.14
N ALA A 28 -2.55 -12.88 22.44
CA ALA A 28 -1.86 -11.70 21.92
C ALA A 28 -2.84 -10.83 21.12
N THR A 29 -2.84 -9.53 21.37
CA THR A 29 -3.67 -8.60 20.62
C THR A 29 -3.18 -8.51 19.17
N PHE A 30 -4.03 -8.05 18.25
CA PHE A 30 -3.61 -7.87 16.84
C PHE A 30 -2.38 -6.96 16.71
N ALA A 31 -2.25 -5.94 17.57
CA ALA A 31 -1.09 -5.05 17.61
C ALA A 31 0.22 -5.76 18.03
N GLU A 32 0.12 -6.88 18.75
CA GLU A 32 1.27 -7.69 19.21
C GLU A 32 1.60 -8.82 18.22
N SER A 33 0.86 -8.94 17.11
CA SER A 33 1.12 -9.92 16.06
C SER A 33 2.52 -9.74 15.47
N LYS A 34 3.36 -10.76 15.57
CA LYS A 34 4.71 -10.75 14.97
C LYS A 34 4.66 -10.74 13.45
N THR A 35 3.64 -11.32 12.84
CA THR A 35 3.42 -11.25 11.39
C THR A 35 3.14 -9.81 10.95
N LEU A 36 2.25 -9.10 11.66
CA LEU A 36 1.99 -7.68 11.40
C LEU A 36 3.27 -6.84 11.55
N ALA A 37 4.02 -7.08 12.63
CA ALA A 37 5.29 -6.41 12.88
C ALA A 37 6.34 -6.68 11.78
N LEU A 38 6.40 -7.91 11.28
CA LEU A 38 7.28 -8.29 10.17
C LEU A 38 6.87 -7.59 8.86
N GLN A 39 5.58 -7.56 8.52
CA GLN A 39 5.09 -6.85 7.33
C GLN A 39 5.45 -5.36 7.38
N ILE A 40 5.25 -4.70 8.53
CA ILE A 40 5.64 -3.29 8.73
C ILE A 40 7.15 -3.11 8.56
N ALA A 41 7.96 -3.98 9.15
CA ALA A 41 9.42 -3.90 9.09
C ALA A 41 9.97 -4.09 7.66
N LEU A 42 9.37 -4.99 6.88
CA LEU A 42 9.71 -5.20 5.47
C LEU A 42 9.30 -4.00 4.62
N ASP A 43 8.08 -3.50 4.79
CA ASP A 43 7.58 -2.34 4.03
C ASP A 43 8.43 -1.08 4.29
N ARG A 44 8.81 -0.80 5.54
CA ARG A 44 9.72 0.29 5.89
C ARG A 44 11.02 0.24 5.08
N ARG A 45 11.52 -0.96 4.78
CA ARG A 45 12.77 -1.18 4.03
C ARG A 45 12.60 -1.26 2.51
N GLY A 46 11.36 -1.07 2.03
CA GLY A 46 11.08 -1.09 0.59
C GLY A 46 10.69 -2.45 0.03
N PHE A 47 10.59 -3.46 0.87
CA PHE A 47 10.14 -4.79 0.46
C PHE A 47 8.65 -4.91 0.78
N SER A 48 7.82 -4.37 -0.11
CA SER A 48 6.39 -4.23 0.14
C SER A 48 5.65 -5.58 0.05
N CYS A 49 4.81 -5.82 1.06
CA CYS A 49 3.81 -6.89 1.02
C CYS A 49 2.50 -6.46 0.31
N ASN A 50 2.47 -5.28 -0.28
CA ASN A 50 1.30 -4.52 -0.73
C ASN A 50 0.50 -3.99 0.47
N THR A 51 -0.76 -4.41 0.66
CA THR A 51 -1.52 -4.08 1.87
C THR A 51 -1.08 -4.93 3.05
N ILE A 52 -0.93 -4.29 4.20
CA ILE A 52 -0.56 -4.93 5.45
C ILE A 52 -1.83 -5.41 6.15
N ASP A 53 -1.91 -6.71 6.43
CA ASP A 53 -3.11 -7.35 6.98
C ASP A 53 -2.84 -8.23 8.20
N GLY A 54 -1.58 -8.42 8.58
CA GLY A 54 -1.16 -9.31 9.67
C GLY A 54 -1.34 -10.80 9.34
N GLN A 55 -1.59 -11.18 8.07
CA GLN A 55 -1.70 -12.55 7.62
C GLN A 55 -0.44 -12.99 6.86
N TRP A 56 0.00 -14.23 7.09
CA TRP A 56 1.17 -14.78 6.42
C TRP A 56 0.80 -15.38 5.07
N GLY A 57 0.75 -14.53 4.04
CA GLY A 57 0.43 -14.92 2.67
C GLY A 57 1.63 -14.91 1.73
N ARG A 58 1.39 -15.30 0.45
CA ARG A 58 2.42 -15.38 -0.60
C ARG A 58 3.24 -14.09 -0.74
N ARG A 59 2.60 -12.92 -0.71
CA ARG A 59 3.30 -11.63 -0.88
C ARG A 59 4.27 -11.35 0.28
N SER A 60 3.87 -11.67 1.51
CA SER A 60 4.75 -11.55 2.67
C SER A 60 5.93 -12.51 2.58
N GLN A 61 5.71 -13.74 2.08
CA GLN A 61 6.78 -14.72 1.84
C GLN A 61 7.77 -14.24 0.78
N VAL A 62 7.28 -13.71 -0.34
CA VAL A 62 8.12 -13.16 -1.40
C VAL A 62 8.93 -11.96 -0.90
N ALA A 63 8.29 -11.03 -0.20
CA ALA A 63 8.96 -9.86 0.38
C ALA A 63 10.08 -10.28 1.35
N LEU A 64 9.79 -11.24 2.25
CA LEU A 64 10.79 -11.77 3.18
C LEU A 64 11.93 -12.47 2.45
N ALA A 65 11.62 -13.37 1.51
CA ALA A 65 12.63 -14.12 0.77
C ALA A 65 13.55 -13.18 -0.02
N THR A 66 12.98 -12.16 -0.67
CA THR A 66 13.74 -11.15 -1.39
C THR A 66 14.63 -10.33 -0.45
N TYR A 67 14.09 -9.88 0.69
CA TYR A 67 14.88 -9.17 1.71
C TYR A 67 16.05 -10.02 2.21
N CYS A 68 15.81 -11.31 2.52
CA CYS A 68 16.85 -12.22 2.96
C CYS A 68 17.93 -12.43 1.90
N ALA A 69 17.53 -12.66 0.64
CA ALA A 69 18.47 -12.85 -0.47
C ALA A 69 19.41 -11.65 -0.66
N VAL A 70 18.85 -10.42 -0.60
CA VAL A 70 19.63 -9.18 -0.75
C VAL A 70 20.63 -8.98 0.38
N ASN A 71 20.26 -9.39 1.61
CA ASN A 71 21.08 -9.15 2.79
C ASN A 71 21.93 -10.37 3.21
N GLY A 72 21.94 -11.45 2.42
CA GLY A 72 22.73 -12.65 2.70
C GLY A 72 22.21 -13.47 3.88
N TYR A 73 20.92 -13.39 4.20
CA TYR A 73 20.30 -14.17 5.26
C TYR A 73 19.64 -15.43 4.72
N ALA A 74 19.68 -16.52 5.49
CA ALA A 74 18.78 -17.64 5.28
C ALA A 74 17.35 -17.23 5.59
N VAL A 75 16.36 -17.71 4.81
CA VAL A 75 14.94 -17.42 5.06
C VAL A 75 14.49 -18.18 6.30
N PRO A 76 14.04 -17.49 7.38
CA PRO A 76 13.54 -18.16 8.56
C PRO A 76 12.25 -18.96 8.28
N PRO A 77 12.03 -20.09 9.00
CA PRO A 77 10.91 -20.99 8.72
C PRO A 77 9.53 -20.44 9.13
N SER A 78 9.47 -19.39 9.94
CA SER A 78 8.21 -18.77 10.34
C SER A 78 8.32 -17.25 10.41
N PRO A 79 7.19 -16.51 10.25
CA PRO A 79 7.17 -15.05 10.37
C PRO A 79 7.58 -14.55 11.76
N GLU A 80 7.25 -15.31 12.83
CA GLU A 80 7.60 -14.97 14.20
C GLU A 80 9.13 -14.99 14.38
N LEU A 81 9.76 -16.07 13.90
CA LEU A 81 11.21 -16.22 13.97
C LEU A 81 11.92 -15.21 13.07
N ALA A 82 11.37 -14.94 11.87
CA ALA A 82 11.87 -13.89 10.98
C ALA A 82 11.84 -12.52 11.67
N ARG A 83 10.73 -12.18 12.34
CA ARG A 83 10.60 -10.94 13.09
C ARG A 83 11.66 -10.82 14.19
N ASP A 84 11.89 -11.87 14.93
CA ASP A 84 12.79 -11.86 16.09
C ASP A 84 14.28 -11.84 15.67
N ILE A 85 14.64 -12.58 14.62
CA ILE A 85 16.04 -12.68 14.15
C ILE A 85 16.44 -11.47 13.30
N LEU A 86 15.60 -11.10 12.31
CA LEU A 86 15.98 -10.09 11.32
C LEU A 86 15.74 -8.66 11.80
N PHE A 87 14.75 -8.48 12.68
CA PHE A 87 14.32 -7.16 13.13
C PHE A 87 14.21 -7.02 14.65
N PRO A 88 15.20 -7.52 15.46
CA PRO A 88 15.09 -7.57 16.93
C PRO A 88 15.00 -6.16 17.56
N ARG A 89 15.54 -5.16 16.89
CA ARG A 89 15.56 -3.76 17.34
C ARG A 89 14.45 -2.90 16.79
N GLU A 90 13.56 -3.46 15.97
CA GLU A 90 12.43 -2.70 15.40
C GLU A 90 11.48 -2.27 16.51
N ARG A 91 11.43 -0.98 16.76
CA ARG A 91 10.65 -0.34 17.82
C ARG A 91 9.65 0.64 17.18
N ASN A 92 8.70 1.13 17.98
CA ASN A 92 7.77 2.18 17.58
C ASN A 92 7.08 1.88 16.24
N LEU A 93 6.55 0.64 16.11
CA LEU A 93 5.88 0.19 14.88
C LEU A 93 4.62 0.99 14.56
N PHE A 94 4.02 1.61 15.57
CA PHE A 94 2.74 2.31 15.47
C PHE A 94 2.86 3.73 16.00
N ARG A 95 2.04 4.61 15.42
CA ARG A 95 1.73 5.93 15.95
C ARG A 95 0.22 6.08 16.13
N THR A 96 -0.19 7.09 16.84
CA THR A 96 -1.59 7.49 16.96
C THR A 96 -1.80 8.83 16.27
N GLU A 97 -2.93 8.95 15.58
CA GLU A 97 -3.41 10.21 15.02
C GLU A 97 -4.82 10.47 15.55
N THR A 98 -5.20 11.74 15.64
CA THR A 98 -6.55 12.14 16.07
C THR A 98 -7.34 12.61 14.87
N VAL A 99 -8.53 12.04 14.69
CA VAL A 99 -9.45 12.44 13.62
C VAL A 99 -9.84 13.90 13.80
N THR A 100 -9.70 14.69 12.75
CA THR A 100 -9.91 16.13 12.74
C THR A 100 -11.15 16.54 11.95
N GLN A 101 -11.71 17.72 12.26
CA GLN A 101 -12.78 18.30 11.44
C GLN A 101 -12.35 18.51 10.00
N ARG A 102 -11.11 18.96 9.76
CA ARG A 102 -10.56 19.15 8.41
C ARG A 102 -10.59 17.88 7.58
N GLU A 103 -10.37 16.71 8.19
CA GLU A 103 -10.43 15.42 7.49
C GLU A 103 -11.86 15.06 7.13
N HIS A 104 -12.84 15.30 8.01
CA HIS A 104 -14.25 15.14 7.68
C HIS A 104 -14.70 16.07 6.54
N ASP A 105 -14.30 17.33 6.59
CA ASP A 105 -14.63 18.33 5.57
C ASP A 105 -13.99 18.01 4.20
N ALA A 106 -12.89 17.24 4.20
CA ALA A 106 -12.18 16.82 2.99
C ALA A 106 -12.74 15.53 2.35
N LEU A 107 -13.71 14.87 2.97
CA LEU A 107 -14.35 13.68 2.39
C LEU A 107 -15.18 14.06 1.17
N VAL A 108 -15.13 13.20 0.15
CA VAL A 108 -15.77 13.43 -1.13
C VAL A 108 -16.56 12.18 -1.55
N ARG A 109 -17.84 12.34 -1.81
CA ARG A 109 -18.60 11.26 -2.47
C ARG A 109 -18.21 11.21 -3.95
N ILE A 110 -17.65 10.08 -4.39
CA ILE A 110 -17.23 9.90 -5.80
C ILE A 110 -18.45 9.52 -6.66
N PRO A 111 -18.86 10.36 -7.63
CA PRO A 111 -19.98 10.05 -8.53
C PRO A 111 -19.66 8.84 -9.42
N ALA A 112 -20.71 8.10 -9.79
CA ALA A 112 -20.55 6.96 -10.71
C ALA A 112 -20.26 7.41 -12.14
N THR A 113 -20.81 8.56 -12.58
CA THR A 113 -20.71 9.04 -13.95
C THR A 113 -19.39 9.77 -14.22
N PRO A 114 -18.85 9.69 -15.45
CA PRO A 114 -17.66 10.45 -15.84
C PRO A 114 -17.84 11.96 -15.71
N GLU A 115 -19.02 12.49 -16.02
CA GLU A 115 -19.37 13.90 -15.88
C GLU A 115 -19.29 14.33 -14.41
N GLY A 116 -19.89 13.55 -13.52
CA GLY A 116 -19.87 13.80 -12.09
C GLY A 116 -18.44 13.78 -11.53
N LYS A 117 -17.61 12.81 -11.97
CA LYS A 117 -16.19 12.77 -11.56
C LYS A 117 -15.42 13.98 -12.04
N ALA A 118 -15.64 14.41 -13.27
CA ALA A 118 -14.98 15.58 -13.83
C ALA A 118 -15.41 16.92 -13.19
N SER A 119 -16.58 16.98 -12.55
CA SER A 119 -17.06 18.16 -11.83
C SER A 119 -16.50 18.31 -10.41
N LEU A 120 -15.82 17.31 -9.89
CA LEU A 120 -15.21 17.38 -8.56
C LEU A 120 -14.03 18.35 -8.53
N LYS A 121 -13.75 18.92 -7.36
CA LYS A 121 -12.53 19.71 -7.12
C LYS A 121 -11.30 18.81 -6.91
N ALA A 122 -11.52 17.63 -6.32
CA ALA A 122 -10.52 16.61 -6.09
C ALA A 122 -11.21 15.24 -5.96
N MET A 123 -10.53 14.16 -6.34
CA MET A 123 -10.97 12.80 -6.08
C MET A 123 -10.40 12.34 -4.72
N GLY A 124 -10.91 12.99 -3.65
CA GLY A 124 -10.54 12.74 -2.26
C GLY A 124 -11.00 11.37 -1.75
N TYR A 125 -10.71 11.08 -0.49
CA TYR A 125 -11.23 9.88 0.20
C TYR A 125 -12.75 9.98 0.41
N GLU A 126 -13.44 8.84 0.34
CA GLU A 126 -14.88 8.78 0.63
C GLU A 126 -15.15 8.59 2.13
N THR A 127 -14.22 8.00 2.88
CA THR A 127 -14.36 7.76 4.32
C THR A 127 -13.07 8.03 5.09
N ILE A 128 -13.20 8.29 6.39
CA ILE A 128 -12.07 8.36 7.33
C ILE A 128 -11.34 7.01 7.39
N MET A 129 -12.08 5.90 7.32
CA MET A 129 -11.49 4.55 7.33
C MET A 129 -10.56 4.31 6.14
N GLU A 130 -11.00 4.66 4.93
CA GLU A 130 -10.18 4.59 3.72
C GLU A 130 -8.90 5.43 3.87
N MET A 131 -9.05 6.67 4.32
CA MET A 131 -7.93 7.59 4.54
C MET A 131 -6.88 7.02 5.50
N TYR A 132 -7.31 6.48 6.64
CA TYR A 132 -6.39 5.94 7.65
C TYR A 132 -5.82 4.57 7.26
N ALA A 133 -6.58 3.76 6.51
CA ALA A 133 -6.07 2.53 5.95
C ALA A 133 -4.92 2.80 4.97
N GLU A 134 -5.09 3.76 4.06
CA GLU A 134 -4.04 4.15 3.11
C GLU A 134 -2.82 4.74 3.83
N ARG A 135 -3.00 5.64 4.81
CA ARG A 135 -1.89 6.20 5.62
C ARG A 135 -1.09 5.15 6.38
N GLY A 136 -1.75 4.08 6.79
CA GLY A 136 -1.13 2.95 7.50
C GLY A 136 -0.73 1.80 6.59
N HIS A 137 -0.88 1.91 5.28
CA HIS A 137 -0.68 0.83 4.29
C HIS A 137 -1.48 -0.44 4.62
N LEU A 138 -2.58 -0.30 5.37
CA LEU A 138 -3.40 -1.38 5.90
C LEU A 138 -4.54 -1.75 4.95
N THR A 139 -5.02 -3.00 5.07
CA THR A 139 -6.39 -3.26 4.69
C THR A 139 -7.35 -2.61 5.69
N GLU A 140 -8.57 -2.24 5.27
CA GLU A 140 -9.58 -1.74 6.20
C GLU A 140 -9.89 -2.73 7.33
N GLY A 141 -9.86 -4.04 7.01
CA GLY A 141 -10.03 -5.11 8.02
C GLY A 141 -8.92 -5.12 9.06
N ALA A 142 -7.67 -4.86 8.66
CA ALA A 142 -6.54 -4.74 9.58
C ALA A 142 -6.65 -3.47 10.44
N LEU A 143 -7.06 -2.35 9.84
CA LEU A 143 -7.29 -1.10 10.57
C LEU A 143 -8.36 -1.29 11.67
N ARG A 144 -9.47 -1.98 11.34
CA ARG A 144 -10.52 -2.32 12.33
C ARG A 144 -9.97 -3.17 13.48
N ARG A 145 -9.19 -4.21 13.17
CA ARG A 145 -8.60 -5.09 14.21
C ARG A 145 -7.58 -4.34 15.08
N LEU A 146 -6.86 -3.38 14.49
CA LEU A 146 -5.88 -2.58 15.22
C LEU A 146 -6.55 -1.55 16.14
N ASN A 147 -7.79 -1.17 15.83
CA ASN A 147 -8.58 -0.16 16.55
C ASN A 147 -9.97 -0.71 16.91
N PRO A 148 -10.05 -1.75 17.77
CA PRO A 148 -11.33 -2.26 18.22
C PRO A 148 -12.05 -1.17 19.04
N GLY A 149 -13.33 -0.96 18.78
CA GLY A 149 -14.14 0.07 19.45
C GLY A 149 -14.23 1.40 18.70
N VAL A 150 -13.47 1.62 17.63
CA VAL A 150 -13.66 2.79 16.77
C VAL A 150 -14.89 2.58 15.86
N ALA A 151 -15.78 3.58 15.82
CA ALA A 151 -17.03 3.55 15.04
C ALA A 151 -16.77 3.84 13.54
N TRP A 152 -16.29 2.84 12.80
CA TRP A 152 -16.04 2.94 11.38
C TRP A 152 -17.33 2.95 10.55
N PRO A 153 -17.39 3.55 9.31
CA PRO A 153 -16.23 4.08 8.55
C PRO A 153 -15.85 5.53 8.88
N ASN A 154 -16.70 6.29 9.55
CA ASN A 154 -16.50 7.72 9.82
C ASN A 154 -16.59 7.99 11.34
N PRO A 155 -15.53 7.68 12.11
CA PRO A 155 -15.51 7.98 13.53
C PRO A 155 -15.56 9.48 13.78
N PRO A 156 -16.15 9.95 14.90
CA PRO A 156 -16.27 11.36 15.20
C PRO A 156 -14.91 12.05 15.38
N VAL A 157 -14.89 13.36 15.19
CA VAL A 157 -13.73 14.22 15.48
C VAL A 157 -13.27 14.00 16.92
N GLY A 158 -11.97 13.96 17.12
CA GLY A 158 -11.35 13.66 18.42
C GLY A 158 -11.09 12.17 18.65
N THR A 159 -11.58 11.27 17.80
CA THR A 159 -11.26 9.85 17.89
C THR A 159 -9.77 9.62 17.66
N VAL A 160 -9.12 8.89 18.58
CA VAL A 160 -7.71 8.50 18.44
C VAL A 160 -7.63 7.18 17.70
N VAL A 161 -6.88 7.18 16.60
CA VAL A 161 -6.67 6.02 15.71
C VAL A 161 -5.20 5.61 15.72
N LYS A 162 -4.93 4.33 15.93
CA LYS A 162 -3.59 3.72 15.85
C LYS A 162 -3.36 3.22 14.42
N ILE A 163 -2.22 3.58 13.84
CA ILE A 163 -1.77 3.10 12.53
C ILE A 163 -0.28 2.76 12.56
N PRO A 164 0.24 1.95 11.62
CA PRO A 164 1.67 1.79 11.43
C PRO A 164 2.37 3.13 11.18
N ASP A 165 3.55 3.28 11.74
CA ASP A 165 4.34 4.51 11.60
C ASP A 165 5.33 4.37 10.44
N PHE A 166 5.03 5.01 9.32
CA PHE A 166 5.91 5.11 8.15
C PHE A 166 6.59 6.48 8.01
N ILE A 167 6.35 7.40 8.95
CA ILE A 167 6.97 8.74 8.95
C ILE A 167 8.29 8.68 9.71
N ASN A 168 8.25 8.20 10.96
CA ASN A 168 9.41 8.21 11.87
C ASN A 168 10.35 7.00 11.71
N GLY A 169 9.96 6.01 10.92
CA GLY A 169 10.78 4.82 10.64
C GLY A 169 11.60 4.87 9.36
N GLN A 170 11.62 6.01 8.65
CA GLN A 170 12.35 6.22 7.39
C GLN A 170 13.55 7.16 7.59
N ASP A 171 14.49 6.81 8.49
CA ASP A 171 15.67 7.62 8.77
C ASP A 171 16.69 7.65 7.62
N ALA A 172 16.58 6.76 6.63
CA ALA A 172 17.45 6.74 5.46
C ALA A 172 16.74 7.38 4.26
N LYS A 173 17.44 8.28 3.55
CA LYS A 173 17.02 8.71 2.20
C LYS A 173 16.76 7.45 1.38
N SER A 174 15.57 7.35 0.78
CA SER A 174 15.29 6.24 -0.15
C SER A 174 16.41 6.19 -1.20
N PRO A 175 17.00 5.02 -1.46
CA PRO A 175 18.07 4.90 -2.44
C PRO A 175 17.55 5.35 -3.82
N LYS A 176 18.44 5.94 -4.63
CA LYS A 176 18.12 6.22 -6.03
C LYS A 176 18.05 4.93 -6.83
N VAL A 177 17.09 4.87 -7.75
CA VAL A 177 16.87 3.74 -8.65
C VAL A 177 17.40 4.09 -10.04
N SER A 178 18.30 3.27 -10.56
CA SER A 178 18.80 3.37 -11.93
C SER A 178 18.05 2.44 -12.89
N VAL A 179 17.63 1.27 -12.41
CA VAL A 179 16.90 0.27 -13.20
C VAL A 179 15.72 -0.27 -12.42
N MET A 180 14.56 -0.32 -13.05
CA MET A 180 13.41 -1.11 -12.61
C MET A 180 13.26 -2.33 -13.51
N ARG A 181 12.92 -3.47 -12.92
CA ARG A 181 12.58 -4.67 -13.66
C ARG A 181 11.14 -5.07 -13.35
N VAL A 182 10.31 -5.15 -14.36
CA VAL A 182 8.91 -5.57 -14.26
C VAL A 182 8.81 -7.01 -14.72
N THR A 183 8.61 -7.95 -13.77
CA THR A 183 8.43 -9.36 -14.07
C THR A 183 6.94 -9.67 -14.18
N LEU A 184 6.45 -9.82 -15.42
CA LEU A 184 5.02 -9.97 -15.72
C LEU A 184 4.41 -11.22 -15.09
N SER A 185 5.12 -12.36 -15.14
CA SER A 185 4.65 -13.65 -14.59
C SER A 185 4.53 -13.65 -13.07
N ARG A 186 5.24 -12.77 -12.38
CA ARG A 186 5.23 -12.66 -10.90
C ARG A 186 4.40 -11.52 -10.37
N PHE A 187 3.99 -10.59 -11.24
CA PHE A 187 3.28 -9.36 -10.86
C PHE A 187 4.11 -8.50 -9.90
N GLU A 188 5.38 -8.28 -10.23
CA GLU A 188 6.35 -7.62 -9.38
C GLU A 188 7.17 -6.58 -10.15
N ILE A 189 7.50 -5.49 -9.45
CA ILE A 189 8.52 -4.53 -9.86
C ILE A 189 9.65 -4.60 -8.83
N THR A 190 10.84 -4.96 -9.28
CA THR A 190 12.07 -4.87 -8.50
C THR A 190 12.86 -3.65 -8.94
N ALA A 191 13.44 -2.94 -7.98
CA ALA A 191 14.18 -1.71 -8.22
C ALA A 191 15.65 -1.87 -7.80
N PHE A 192 16.57 -1.44 -8.67
CA PHE A 192 18.00 -1.58 -8.50
C PHE A 192 18.67 -0.21 -8.51
N ASP A 193 19.68 -0.04 -7.66
CA ASP A 193 20.53 1.16 -7.64
C ASP A 193 21.59 1.13 -8.76
N GLU A 194 22.42 2.18 -8.83
CA GLU A 194 23.50 2.31 -9.81
C GLU A 194 24.59 1.21 -9.69
N MET A 195 24.71 0.57 -8.53
CA MET A 195 25.62 -0.54 -8.28
C MET A 195 25.00 -1.91 -8.62
N GLY A 196 23.79 -1.92 -9.17
CA GLY A 196 23.04 -3.16 -9.47
C GLY A 196 22.49 -3.88 -8.24
N ARG A 197 22.48 -3.28 -7.07
CA ARG A 197 21.91 -3.86 -5.85
C ARG A 197 20.39 -3.67 -5.86
N LEU A 198 19.65 -4.74 -5.58
CA LEU A 198 18.20 -4.66 -5.39
C LEU A 198 17.91 -3.87 -4.11
N VAL A 199 17.19 -2.78 -4.23
CA VAL A 199 16.88 -1.85 -3.13
C VAL A 199 15.41 -1.75 -2.78
N ALA A 200 14.52 -2.27 -3.65
CA ALA A 200 13.09 -2.31 -3.34
C ALA A 200 12.36 -3.39 -4.17
N LEU A 201 11.24 -3.86 -3.63
CA LEU A 201 10.29 -4.78 -4.25
C LEU A 201 8.86 -4.24 -4.07
N PHE A 202 8.09 -4.20 -5.16
CA PHE A 202 6.70 -3.77 -5.15
C PHE A 202 5.83 -4.76 -5.91
N PRO A 203 4.80 -5.35 -5.29
CA PRO A 203 3.75 -6.05 -6.03
C PRO A 203 3.04 -5.08 -6.97
N CYS A 204 2.75 -5.53 -8.20
CA CYS A 204 2.03 -4.72 -9.18
C CYS A 204 0.88 -5.51 -9.84
N SER A 205 -0.07 -4.81 -10.45
CA SER A 205 -1.03 -5.37 -11.40
C SER A 205 -0.62 -5.00 -12.81
N ILE A 206 -0.90 -5.91 -13.74
CA ILE A 206 -0.60 -5.78 -15.17
C ILE A 206 -1.89 -5.80 -16.00
N ALA A 207 -1.79 -5.65 -17.32
CA ALA A 207 -2.95 -5.74 -18.22
C ALA A 207 -3.65 -7.09 -18.13
N ALA A 208 -5.00 -7.07 -18.08
CA ALA A 208 -5.83 -8.26 -18.17
C ALA A 208 -5.78 -8.88 -19.57
N ASP A 209 -5.79 -8.03 -20.59
CA ASP A 209 -5.64 -8.40 -21.99
C ASP A 209 -4.15 -8.54 -22.34
N LYS A 210 -3.72 -9.74 -22.68
CA LYS A 210 -2.33 -10.01 -23.04
C LYS A 210 -1.86 -9.19 -24.25
N ALA A 211 -2.76 -8.83 -25.17
CA ALA A 211 -2.44 -7.98 -26.32
C ALA A 211 -2.10 -6.53 -25.95
N LYS A 212 -2.48 -6.11 -24.72
CA LYS A 212 -2.18 -4.80 -24.16
C LYS A 212 -0.99 -4.80 -23.18
N LEU A 213 -0.32 -5.94 -23.02
CA LEU A 213 0.94 -5.96 -22.30
C LEU A 213 2.01 -5.27 -23.16
N PRO A 214 2.90 -4.46 -22.53
CA PRO A 214 4.04 -3.95 -23.28
C PRO A 214 4.92 -5.11 -23.74
N PRO A 215 5.59 -4.97 -24.90
CA PRO A 215 6.55 -5.96 -25.35
C PRO A 215 7.70 -6.12 -24.33
N GLU A 216 8.31 -7.30 -24.31
CA GLU A 216 9.57 -7.47 -23.58
C GLU A 216 10.64 -6.55 -24.16
N GLY A 217 11.50 -6.04 -23.29
CA GLY A 217 12.55 -5.11 -23.70
C GLY A 217 12.73 -3.98 -22.69
N GLU A 218 13.45 -2.97 -23.13
CA GLU A 218 13.81 -1.83 -22.30
C GLU A 218 12.99 -0.57 -22.69
N LEU A 219 12.39 0.04 -21.70
CA LEU A 219 11.72 1.34 -21.74
C LEU A 219 12.46 2.30 -20.79
N GLN A 220 12.09 3.57 -20.80
CA GLN A 220 12.61 4.57 -19.87
C GLN A 220 11.48 5.39 -19.28
N VAL A 221 11.67 5.87 -18.06
CA VAL A 221 10.80 6.87 -17.44
C VAL A 221 10.94 8.19 -18.17
N THR A 222 9.83 8.74 -18.66
CA THR A 222 9.80 10.03 -19.36
C THR A 222 9.27 11.17 -18.51
N THR A 223 8.34 10.86 -17.58
CA THR A 223 7.69 11.86 -16.73
C THR A 223 7.45 11.31 -15.33
N LEU A 224 7.51 12.19 -14.34
CA LEU A 224 7.30 11.89 -12.92
C LEU A 224 6.31 12.90 -12.34
N ILE A 225 5.02 12.56 -12.31
CA ILE A 225 3.94 13.48 -11.93
C ILE A 225 3.36 13.09 -10.57
N PRO A 226 3.52 13.93 -9.54
CA PRO A 226 2.79 13.78 -8.28
C PRO A 226 1.35 14.26 -8.45
N ASN A 227 0.40 13.55 -7.84
CA ASN A 227 -1.02 13.87 -7.87
C ASN A 227 -1.53 14.20 -9.29
N PRO A 228 -1.47 13.24 -10.23
CA PRO A 228 -1.87 13.46 -11.60
C PRO A 228 -3.39 13.66 -11.71
N ASP A 229 -3.83 14.42 -12.69
CA ASP A 229 -5.17 14.30 -13.24
C ASP A 229 -5.27 13.06 -14.14
N TYR A 230 -6.48 12.70 -14.54
CA TYR A 230 -6.72 11.58 -15.46
C TYR A 230 -7.63 12.00 -16.61
N THR A 231 -7.13 11.89 -17.84
CA THR A 231 -7.95 12.12 -19.03
C THR A 231 -8.74 10.86 -19.38
N TYR A 232 -10.01 10.86 -19.02
CA TYR A 232 -10.95 9.80 -19.39
C TYR A 232 -11.39 9.95 -20.84
N THR A 233 -11.23 8.90 -21.64
CA THR A 233 -11.76 8.79 -23.01
C THR A 233 -12.73 7.61 -23.04
N PRO A 234 -14.03 7.81 -23.37
CA PRO A 234 -14.97 6.71 -23.43
C PRO A 234 -14.61 5.74 -24.56
N GLU A 235 -14.68 4.43 -24.29
CA GLU A 235 -14.40 3.36 -25.28
C GLU A 235 -15.45 3.27 -26.39
N ARG A 236 -16.67 3.67 -26.10
CA ARG A 236 -17.79 3.63 -27.05
C ARG A 236 -18.44 5.01 -27.15
N VAL A 237 -18.65 5.42 -28.37
CA VAL A 237 -19.50 6.57 -28.68
C VAL A 237 -20.85 6.04 -29.17
N SER A 238 -21.96 6.56 -28.65
CA SER A 238 -23.28 6.30 -29.21
C SER A 238 -23.28 6.67 -30.71
N ARG A 239 -24.02 5.91 -31.54
CA ARG A 239 -24.09 6.14 -33.01
C ARG A 239 -24.28 7.62 -33.31
N GLY A 240 -23.31 8.21 -34.04
CA GLY A 240 -23.33 9.64 -34.44
C GLY A 240 -22.84 10.61 -33.35
N GLY A 241 -22.40 10.17 -32.21
CA GLY A 241 -21.93 11.02 -31.12
C GLY A 241 -20.44 11.41 -31.24
N ARG A 242 -20.10 12.60 -30.73
CA ARG A 242 -18.71 13.07 -30.62
C ARG A 242 -18.02 12.48 -29.38
N ILE A 243 -16.77 12.04 -29.50
CA ILE A 243 -15.94 11.65 -28.34
C ILE A 243 -15.72 12.89 -27.48
N VAL A 244 -16.28 12.89 -26.27
CA VAL A 244 -16.05 13.97 -25.31
C VAL A 244 -15.13 13.45 -24.21
N ARG A 245 -13.88 13.90 -24.25
CA ARG A 245 -12.91 13.61 -23.18
C ARG A 245 -13.31 14.34 -21.89
N ARG A 246 -13.03 13.74 -20.75
CA ARG A 246 -13.25 14.32 -19.43
C ARG A 246 -11.93 14.28 -18.65
N ILE A 247 -11.65 15.33 -17.91
CA ILE A 247 -10.49 15.35 -17.01
C ILE A 247 -11.01 15.10 -15.58
N PHE A 248 -10.55 14.02 -14.97
CA PHE A 248 -10.82 13.76 -13.56
C PHE A 248 -9.72 14.41 -12.73
N PRO A 249 -10.07 15.20 -11.70
CA PRO A 249 -9.08 15.90 -10.89
C PRO A 249 -8.20 14.94 -10.08
N PRO A 250 -7.06 15.43 -9.56
CA PRO A 250 -6.16 14.64 -8.71
C PRO A 250 -6.82 14.14 -7.43
N GLY A 251 -6.25 13.10 -6.84
CA GLY A 251 -6.60 12.59 -5.52
C GLY A 251 -6.42 11.09 -5.39
N PRO A 252 -6.52 10.53 -4.16
CA PRO A 252 -6.33 9.11 -3.90
C PRO A 252 -7.31 8.21 -4.66
N ASN A 253 -8.53 8.69 -4.93
CA ASN A 253 -9.56 7.99 -5.69
C ASN A 253 -9.53 8.28 -7.20
N ASN A 254 -8.48 8.95 -7.70
CA ASN A 254 -8.26 9.07 -9.14
C ASN A 254 -7.90 7.68 -9.73
N PRO A 255 -8.35 7.34 -10.97
CA PRO A 255 -8.02 6.06 -11.61
C PRO A 255 -6.53 5.73 -11.69
N VAL A 256 -5.66 6.74 -11.73
CA VAL A 256 -4.20 6.57 -11.73
C VAL A 256 -3.57 6.91 -10.36
N GLY A 257 -4.40 7.07 -9.33
CA GLY A 257 -3.97 7.33 -7.96
C GLY A 257 -3.21 8.65 -7.77
N THR A 258 -2.31 8.64 -6.80
CA THR A 258 -1.56 9.83 -6.37
C THR A 258 -0.18 9.97 -7.00
N SER A 259 0.18 9.10 -7.96
CA SER A 259 1.50 9.10 -8.60
C SER A 259 1.43 8.50 -9.99
N TRP A 260 2.08 9.15 -10.95
CA TRP A 260 2.24 8.69 -12.33
C TRP A 260 3.71 8.76 -12.74
N MET A 261 4.19 7.70 -13.37
CA MET A 261 5.48 7.62 -14.06
C MET A 261 5.19 7.19 -15.51
N GLY A 262 5.32 8.13 -16.47
CA GLY A 262 5.17 7.84 -17.88
C GLY A 262 6.37 7.11 -18.45
N LEU A 263 6.15 6.22 -19.42
CA LEU A 263 7.21 5.44 -20.08
C LEU A 263 7.40 5.89 -21.52
N THR A 264 8.52 5.54 -22.13
CA THR A 264 8.83 5.82 -23.54
C THR A 264 7.82 5.19 -24.51
N LEU A 265 7.13 4.12 -24.12
CA LEU A 265 6.04 3.55 -24.90
C LEU A 265 4.77 4.40 -24.69
N PRO A 266 4.22 5.04 -25.73
CA PRO A 266 3.06 5.93 -25.61
C PRO A 266 1.85 5.24 -24.97
N GLY A 267 1.23 5.90 -24.00
CA GLY A 267 0.07 5.38 -23.28
C GLY A 267 0.38 4.39 -22.15
N TYR A 268 1.65 4.06 -21.93
CA TYR A 268 2.06 3.18 -20.83
C TYR A 268 2.70 3.97 -19.69
N GLY A 269 2.47 3.46 -18.46
CA GLY A 269 3.03 4.06 -17.27
C GLY A 269 2.94 3.13 -16.06
N ILE A 270 3.61 3.57 -14.99
CA ILE A 270 3.53 2.96 -13.66
C ILE A 270 2.81 3.97 -12.77
N HIS A 271 1.72 3.56 -12.10
CA HIS A 271 0.89 4.51 -11.37
C HIS A 271 0.20 3.91 -10.14
N GLY A 272 -0.35 4.77 -9.30
CA GLY A 272 -1.16 4.37 -8.15
C GLY A 272 -2.54 3.83 -8.52
N THR A 273 -3.28 3.38 -7.51
CA THR A 273 -4.68 2.91 -7.65
C THR A 273 -5.47 3.20 -6.38
N PRO A 274 -6.78 3.54 -6.51
CA PRO A 274 -7.69 3.61 -5.36
C PRO A 274 -8.07 2.23 -4.80
N LYS A 275 -7.62 1.13 -5.42
CA LYS A 275 -7.99 -0.25 -5.04
C LYS A 275 -6.74 -1.09 -4.75
N PRO A 276 -6.01 -0.78 -3.67
CA PRO A 276 -4.77 -1.47 -3.34
C PRO A 276 -4.95 -2.96 -3.06
N GLU A 277 -6.14 -3.38 -2.60
CA GLU A 277 -6.49 -4.78 -2.35
C GLU A 277 -6.49 -5.64 -3.63
N ARG A 278 -6.63 -5.00 -4.81
CA ARG A 278 -6.64 -5.66 -6.12
C ARG A 278 -5.27 -5.73 -6.79
N ILE A 279 -4.22 -5.28 -6.16
CA ILE A 279 -2.86 -5.40 -6.68
C ILE A 279 -2.40 -6.86 -6.69
N GLY A 280 -1.62 -7.24 -7.72
CA GLY A 280 -1.07 -8.60 -7.90
C GLY A 280 -1.94 -9.51 -8.75
N CYS A 281 -2.75 -8.96 -9.64
CA CYS A 281 -3.53 -9.68 -10.63
C CYS A 281 -3.56 -8.95 -11.98
N ALA A 282 -4.04 -9.63 -13.02
CA ALA A 282 -4.18 -9.07 -14.35
C ALA A 282 -5.52 -8.31 -14.46
N GLU A 283 -5.50 -6.99 -14.34
CA GLU A 283 -6.70 -6.15 -14.28
C GLU A 283 -6.60 -4.80 -15.01
N SER A 284 -5.39 -4.38 -15.41
CA SER A 284 -5.22 -3.07 -16.04
C SER A 284 -5.56 -3.09 -17.53
N HIS A 285 -5.58 -1.90 -18.15
CA HIS A 285 -5.76 -1.72 -19.59
C HIS A 285 -4.43 -1.58 -20.35
N GLY A 286 -3.28 -1.80 -19.66
CA GLY A 286 -1.95 -1.67 -20.26
C GLY A 286 -0.87 -1.28 -19.25
N CYS A 287 -1.18 -0.33 -18.37
CA CYS A 287 -0.26 0.21 -17.37
C CYS A 287 0.00 -0.74 -16.21
N PHE A 288 1.08 -0.49 -15.47
CA PHE A 288 1.42 -1.17 -14.23
C PHE A 288 0.84 -0.42 -13.03
N ARG A 289 -0.02 -1.09 -12.26
CA ARG A 289 -0.66 -0.48 -11.07
C ARG A 289 0.06 -0.88 -9.81
N LEU A 290 0.27 0.07 -8.93
CA LEU A 290 0.78 -0.09 -7.57
C LEU A 290 -0.23 0.47 -6.57
N ALA A 291 -0.16 0.06 -5.30
CA ALA A 291 -0.81 0.83 -4.24
C ALA A 291 -0.29 2.28 -4.26
N ASN A 292 -1.13 3.25 -3.89
CA ASN A 292 -0.77 4.67 -3.94
C ASN A 292 0.55 4.97 -3.23
N TRP A 293 0.74 4.47 -2.01
CA TRP A 293 1.98 4.67 -1.23
C TRP A 293 3.22 4.07 -1.89
N ASN A 294 3.08 2.91 -2.53
CA ASN A 294 4.16 2.25 -3.27
C ASN A 294 4.53 3.03 -4.54
N ALA A 295 3.54 3.53 -5.28
CA ALA A 295 3.75 4.34 -6.47
C ALA A 295 4.43 5.68 -6.10
N VAL A 296 4.01 6.32 -5.02
CA VAL A 296 4.66 7.54 -4.49
C VAL A 296 6.10 7.27 -4.07
N ARG A 297 6.35 6.15 -3.37
CA ARG A 297 7.70 5.77 -2.95
C ARG A 297 8.60 5.52 -4.16
N LEU A 298 8.17 4.68 -5.10
CA LEU A 298 8.94 4.35 -6.29
C LEU A 298 9.24 5.60 -7.13
N ARG A 299 8.25 6.47 -7.36
CA ARG A 299 8.45 7.73 -8.07
C ARG A 299 9.51 8.62 -7.42
N LYS A 300 9.56 8.70 -6.09
CA LYS A 300 10.57 9.48 -5.36
C LYS A 300 11.99 8.91 -5.47
N MET A 301 12.10 7.62 -5.79
CA MET A 301 13.39 6.95 -5.98
C MET A 301 13.91 7.06 -7.42
N CYS A 302 13.06 7.39 -8.39
CA CYS A 302 13.37 7.44 -9.81
C CYS A 302 13.62 8.86 -10.32
N GLU A 303 14.30 8.94 -11.45
CA GLU A 303 14.51 10.17 -12.26
C GLU A 303 14.05 9.92 -13.69
N THR A 304 13.85 10.98 -14.48
CA THR A 304 13.65 10.86 -15.93
C THR A 304 14.88 10.18 -16.54
N GLY A 305 14.67 9.20 -17.41
CA GLY A 305 15.72 8.36 -17.98
C GLY A 305 15.99 7.08 -17.18
N THR A 306 15.40 6.88 -15.98
CA THR A 306 15.49 5.61 -15.27
C THR A 306 15.03 4.46 -16.18
N SER A 307 15.87 3.42 -16.34
CA SER A 307 15.58 2.25 -17.19
C SER A 307 14.47 1.39 -16.60
N VAL A 308 13.61 0.86 -17.46
CA VAL A 308 12.49 -0.04 -17.12
C VAL A 308 12.54 -1.27 -18.02
N VAL A 309 13.04 -2.38 -17.49
CA VAL A 309 13.15 -3.65 -18.21
C VAL A 309 11.86 -4.46 -18.00
N ILE A 310 11.20 -4.80 -19.10
CA ILE A 310 9.99 -5.64 -19.10
C ILE A 310 10.40 -7.07 -19.45
N GLU A 311 10.07 -8.00 -18.58
CA GLU A 311 10.36 -9.43 -18.75
C GLU A 311 9.16 -10.31 -18.36
N LYS A 312 9.09 -11.55 -18.92
CA LYS A 312 8.02 -12.52 -18.59
C LYS A 312 8.07 -13.03 -17.18
#